data_67088ac34e131e2b2bb0d5612a2d61a9
#
_entry.id   67088ac34e131e2b2bb0d5612a2d61a9
#
_cell.length_a   1.000
_cell.length_b   1.000
_cell.length_c   1.000
_cell.angle_alpha   90.00
_cell.angle_beta   90.00
_cell.angle_gamma   90.00
#
_symmetry.space_group_name_H-M   'P 1'
#
loop_
_entity.id
_entity.type
_entity.pdbx_description
1 polymer ?
#
loop_
_entity_poly.entity_id
_entity_poly.type
_entity_poly.pdbx_seq_one_letter_code
_entity_poly.pdbx_strand_id
1 'polypeptide(L)'
;MKSNWRVYTKKADFKAIGERFGIDQVMARIIRNRGLETDEQINMYLNGTVDDMHSPHLLKDADKCVDILTDKIQAGKKIHIIGDYDIDGICSTTILYKGLKAAGADVTLSLIHISEPT
;
A
#
# COMPACT_ATOMS: atom_id res chain seq x y z
N MET A 1 -7.55 -16.41 30.00
CA MET A 1 -8.22 -15.11 29.64
C MET A 1 -9.55 -15.42 28.95
N LYS A 2 -10.67 -14.82 29.39
CA LYS A 2 -11.94 -14.94 28.67
C LYS A 2 -11.92 -13.95 27.48
N SER A 3 -11.98 -14.47 26.26
CA SER A 3 -12.09 -13.64 25.05
C SER A 3 -13.49 -13.03 24.97
N ASN A 4 -13.57 -11.74 24.74
CA ASN A 4 -14.84 -11.02 24.61
C ASN A 4 -15.08 -10.71 23.13
N TRP A 5 -15.87 -11.52 22.46
CA TRP A 5 -16.20 -11.38 21.04
C TRP A 5 -17.33 -10.36 20.86
N ARG A 6 -17.13 -9.38 19.97
CA ARG A 6 -18.15 -8.38 19.63
C ARG A 6 -18.36 -8.36 18.12
N VAL A 7 -19.61 -8.32 17.71
CA VAL A 7 -19.97 -8.11 16.31
C VAL A 7 -19.88 -6.61 16.03
N TYR A 8 -19.13 -6.23 14.99
CA TYR A 8 -19.06 -4.85 14.53
C TYR A 8 -20.32 -4.49 13.75
N THR A 9 -21.10 -3.55 14.26
CA THR A 9 -22.45 -3.24 13.73
C THR A 9 -22.59 -1.75 13.40
N LYS A 10 -22.00 -1.32 12.30
CA LYS A 10 -22.36 -0.02 11.73
C LYS A 10 -23.74 -0.15 11.05
N LYS A 11 -24.67 0.75 11.40
CA LYS A 11 -26.01 0.75 10.82
C LYS A 11 -25.97 1.39 9.42
N ALA A 12 -26.71 0.81 8.49
CA ALA A 12 -27.01 1.36 7.17
C ALA A 12 -28.21 0.62 6.55
N ASP A 13 -28.79 1.14 5.50
CA ASP A 13 -29.74 0.42 4.68
C ASP A 13 -28.99 -0.48 3.69
N PHE A 14 -28.67 -1.70 4.15
CA PHE A 14 -27.92 -2.66 3.37
C PHE A 14 -28.66 -3.15 2.13
N LYS A 15 -30.00 -3.11 2.17
CA LYS A 15 -30.83 -3.48 1.02
C LYS A 15 -30.69 -2.42 -0.08
N ALA A 16 -30.87 -1.14 0.26
CA ALA A 16 -30.72 -0.05 -0.69
C ALA A 16 -29.29 0.02 -1.27
N ILE A 17 -28.25 -0.20 -0.45
CA ILE A 17 -26.86 -0.27 -0.93
C ILE A 17 -26.70 -1.45 -1.89
N GLY A 18 -27.21 -2.63 -1.53
CA GLY A 18 -27.14 -3.81 -2.38
C GLY A 18 -27.79 -3.63 -3.74
N GLU A 19 -29.01 -3.07 -3.77
CA GLU A 19 -29.74 -2.77 -5.01
C GLU A 19 -29.01 -1.75 -5.89
N ARG A 20 -28.42 -0.72 -5.26
CA ARG A 20 -27.71 0.35 -5.99
C ARG A 20 -26.40 -0.12 -6.64
N PHE A 21 -25.66 -0.97 -5.96
CA PHE A 21 -24.33 -1.42 -6.42
C PHE A 21 -24.32 -2.84 -6.99
N GLY A 22 -25.47 -3.50 -7.08
CA GLY A 22 -25.56 -4.87 -7.60
C GLY A 22 -24.87 -5.92 -6.73
N ILE A 23 -24.84 -5.72 -5.42
CA ILE A 23 -24.19 -6.61 -4.44
C ILE A 23 -25.20 -7.11 -3.42
N ASP A 24 -24.91 -8.23 -2.77
CA ASP A 24 -25.76 -8.74 -1.71
C ASP A 24 -25.64 -7.92 -0.41
N GLN A 25 -26.62 -8.09 0.49
CA GLN A 25 -26.69 -7.32 1.74
C GLN A 25 -25.52 -7.64 2.71
N VAL A 26 -24.93 -8.84 2.61
CA VAL A 26 -23.79 -9.23 3.45
C VAL A 26 -22.55 -8.48 2.99
N MET A 27 -22.33 -8.40 1.68
CA MET A 27 -21.25 -7.61 1.11
C MET A 27 -21.42 -6.12 1.44
N ALA A 28 -22.62 -5.58 1.30
CA ALA A 28 -22.92 -4.19 1.69
C ALA A 28 -22.60 -3.92 3.18
N ARG A 29 -22.88 -4.88 4.06
CA ARG A 29 -22.53 -4.81 5.49
C ARG A 29 -21.01 -4.83 5.71
N ILE A 30 -20.29 -5.69 5.01
CA ILE A 30 -18.83 -5.78 5.11
C ILE A 30 -18.19 -4.46 4.68
N ILE A 31 -18.61 -3.91 3.56
CA ILE A 31 -18.12 -2.63 3.02
C ILE A 31 -18.39 -1.50 4.04
N ARG A 32 -19.62 -1.44 4.56
CA ARG A 32 -19.98 -0.44 5.56
C ARG A 32 -19.16 -0.55 6.84
N ASN A 33 -18.90 -1.77 7.28
CA ASN A 33 -18.07 -2.02 8.46
C ASN A 33 -16.60 -1.60 8.26
N ARG A 34 -16.10 -1.55 7.03
CA ARG A 34 -14.78 -1.01 6.68
C ARG A 34 -14.71 0.53 6.70
N GLY A 35 -15.83 1.19 6.95
CA GLY A 35 -15.89 2.66 7.08
C GLY A 35 -16.22 3.38 5.78
N LEU A 36 -16.60 2.65 4.73
CA LEU A 36 -17.03 3.26 3.48
C LEU A 36 -18.49 3.66 3.60
N GLU A 37 -18.76 4.96 3.54
CA GLU A 37 -20.06 5.53 3.90
C GLU A 37 -20.77 6.19 2.72
N THR A 38 -20.02 6.79 1.80
CA THR A 38 -20.58 7.46 0.63
C THR A 38 -20.60 6.55 -0.59
N ASP A 39 -21.47 6.87 -1.54
CA ASP A 39 -21.59 6.13 -2.80
C ASP A 39 -20.28 6.16 -3.60
N GLU A 40 -19.56 7.28 -3.57
CA GLU A 40 -18.25 7.42 -4.23
C GLU A 40 -17.21 6.48 -3.60
N GLN A 41 -17.18 6.40 -2.28
CA GLN A 41 -16.26 5.49 -1.56
C GLN A 41 -16.57 4.02 -1.86
N ILE A 42 -17.86 3.67 -1.89
CA ILE A 42 -18.30 2.31 -2.21
C ILE A 42 -17.98 1.97 -3.67
N ASN A 43 -18.26 2.89 -4.59
CA ASN A 43 -17.94 2.69 -6.00
C ASN A 43 -16.42 2.55 -6.23
N MET A 44 -15.63 3.40 -5.60
CA MET A 44 -14.16 3.32 -5.64
C MET A 44 -13.67 1.96 -5.12
N TYR A 45 -14.25 1.47 -4.03
CA TYR A 45 -13.87 0.19 -3.44
C TYR A 45 -14.20 -1.02 -4.33
N LEU A 46 -15.35 -0.96 -5.03
CA LEU A 46 -15.83 -2.06 -5.87
C LEU A 46 -15.22 -2.04 -7.28
N ASN A 47 -15.05 -0.87 -7.84
CA ASN A 47 -14.76 -0.67 -9.27
C ASN A 47 -13.48 0.13 -9.52
N GLY A 48 -12.76 0.53 -8.46
CA GLY A 48 -11.53 1.31 -8.58
C GLY A 48 -10.46 0.58 -9.39
N THR A 49 -9.73 1.34 -10.16
CA THR A 49 -8.66 0.88 -11.05
C THR A 49 -7.32 1.47 -10.62
N VAL A 50 -6.25 1.11 -11.31
CA VAL A 50 -4.92 1.68 -11.07
C VAL A 50 -4.91 3.20 -11.32
N ASP A 51 -5.76 3.68 -12.23
CA ASP A 51 -5.86 5.12 -12.54
C ASP A 51 -6.48 5.95 -11.40
N ASP A 52 -7.20 5.29 -10.48
CA ASP A 52 -7.79 5.90 -9.30
C ASP A 52 -6.80 5.96 -8.10
N MET A 53 -5.58 5.46 -8.26
CA MET A 53 -4.57 5.52 -7.21
C MET A 53 -4.15 6.96 -6.93
N HIS A 54 -3.94 7.26 -5.66
CA HIS A 54 -3.40 8.56 -5.27
C HIS A 54 -2.02 8.80 -5.89
N SER A 55 -1.76 10.06 -6.26
CA SER A 55 -0.43 10.45 -6.71
C SER A 55 0.63 10.17 -5.63
N PRO A 56 1.78 9.57 -5.97
CA PRO A 56 2.87 9.33 -5.03
C PRO A 56 3.44 10.63 -4.42
N HIS A 57 3.25 11.79 -5.08
CA HIS A 57 3.63 13.10 -4.53
C HIS A 57 2.86 13.49 -3.27
N LEU A 58 1.71 12.85 -2.98
CA LEU A 58 0.97 13.04 -1.72
C LEU A 58 1.65 12.35 -0.53
N LEU A 59 2.59 11.45 -0.77
CA LEU A 59 3.36 10.82 0.30
C LEU A 59 4.31 11.86 0.90
N LYS A 60 4.29 11.99 2.22
CA LYS A 60 5.16 12.94 2.93
C LYS A 60 6.62 12.74 2.55
N ASP A 61 7.30 13.81 2.23
CA ASP A 61 8.71 13.87 1.84
C ASP A 61 9.08 13.05 0.57
N ALA A 62 8.12 12.59 -0.24
CA ALA A 62 8.42 11.82 -1.45
C ALA A 62 9.28 12.61 -2.44
N ASP A 63 8.89 13.84 -2.76
CA ASP A 63 9.63 14.69 -3.70
C ASP A 63 11.04 14.99 -3.19
N LYS A 64 11.18 15.30 -1.91
CA LYS A 64 12.50 15.49 -1.29
C LYS A 64 13.38 14.24 -1.37
N CYS A 65 12.77 13.06 -1.21
CA CYS A 65 13.47 11.78 -1.34
C CYS A 65 13.96 11.57 -2.78
N VAL A 66 13.12 11.90 -3.76
CA VAL A 66 13.45 11.83 -5.20
C VAL A 66 14.62 12.77 -5.52
N ASP A 67 14.59 14.01 -5.04
CA ASP A 67 15.67 14.99 -5.25
C ASP A 67 17.00 14.45 -4.68
N ILE A 68 17.00 13.97 -3.43
CA ILE A 68 18.20 13.40 -2.80
C ILE A 68 18.73 12.21 -3.60
N LEU A 69 17.88 11.28 -4.01
CA LEU A 69 18.29 10.12 -4.79
C LEU A 69 18.85 10.53 -6.16
N THR A 70 18.22 11.49 -6.84
CA THR A 70 18.68 12.01 -8.10
C THR A 70 20.08 12.61 -7.98
N ASP A 71 20.31 13.44 -6.98
CA ASP A 71 21.64 14.04 -6.71
C ASP A 71 22.70 12.96 -6.46
N LYS A 72 22.36 11.91 -5.68
CA LYS A 72 23.30 10.81 -5.40
C LYS A 72 23.61 9.98 -6.63
N ILE A 73 22.62 9.72 -7.47
CA ILE A 73 22.80 9.00 -8.74
C ILE A 73 23.71 9.80 -9.66
N GLN A 74 23.44 11.10 -9.85
CA GLN A 74 24.25 11.99 -10.69
C GLN A 74 25.69 12.12 -10.19
N ALA A 75 25.87 12.10 -8.87
CA ALA A 75 27.20 12.10 -8.25
C ALA A 75 27.91 10.74 -8.26
N GLY A 76 27.36 9.70 -8.87
CA GLY A 76 27.92 8.35 -8.93
C GLY A 76 28.05 7.69 -7.57
N LYS A 77 27.24 8.06 -6.58
CA LYS A 77 27.29 7.49 -5.24
C LYS A 77 26.58 6.14 -5.18
N LYS A 78 27.16 5.22 -4.41
CA LYS A 78 26.55 3.92 -4.16
C LYS A 78 25.32 4.09 -3.25
N ILE A 79 24.21 3.47 -3.63
CA ILE A 79 22.98 3.42 -2.84
C ILE A 79 22.83 2.00 -2.28
N HIS A 80 22.63 1.89 -0.98
CA HIS A 80 22.39 0.61 -0.33
C HIS A 80 20.96 0.54 0.17
N ILE A 81 20.24 -0.49 -0.27
CA ILE A 81 18.86 -0.76 0.15
C ILE A 81 18.93 -1.81 1.26
N ILE A 82 18.25 -1.55 2.37
CA ILE A 82 18.06 -2.50 3.46
C ILE A 82 16.56 -2.81 3.50
N GLY A 83 16.20 -4.05 3.23
CA GLY A 83 14.83 -4.54 3.21
C GLY A 83 14.52 -5.52 4.33
N ASP A 84 13.25 -5.70 4.62
CA ASP A 84 12.77 -6.76 5.49
C ASP A 84 12.64 -8.07 4.70
N TYR A 85 12.61 -9.20 5.41
CA TYR A 85 12.54 -10.54 4.82
C TYR A 85 11.11 -11.06 4.62
N ASP A 86 10.10 -10.33 5.08
CA ASP A 86 8.71 -10.69 4.82
C ASP A 86 8.31 -10.40 3.36
N ILE A 87 7.13 -10.85 2.96
CA ILE A 87 6.65 -10.72 1.56
C ILE A 87 6.62 -9.26 1.14
N ASP A 88 6.13 -8.36 1.97
CA ASP A 88 6.01 -6.94 1.66
C ASP A 88 7.38 -6.27 1.56
N GLY A 89 8.30 -6.63 2.44
CA GLY A 89 9.68 -6.17 2.42
C GLY A 89 10.44 -6.64 1.17
N ILE A 90 10.31 -7.91 0.80
CA ILE A 90 10.92 -8.46 -0.42
C ILE A 90 10.35 -7.79 -1.68
N CYS A 91 9.02 -7.62 -1.75
CA CYS A 91 8.38 -6.97 -2.90
C CYS A 91 8.80 -5.50 -3.02
N SER A 92 8.74 -4.72 -1.95
CA SER A 92 9.10 -3.30 -1.94
C SER A 92 10.59 -3.11 -2.26
N THR A 93 11.46 -3.92 -1.67
CA THR A 93 12.91 -3.92 -1.95
C THR A 93 13.19 -4.23 -3.43
N THR A 94 12.49 -5.21 -4.00
CA THR A 94 12.66 -5.59 -5.41
C THR A 94 12.22 -4.45 -6.35
N ILE A 95 11.09 -3.81 -6.06
CA ILE A 95 10.58 -2.68 -6.85
C ILE A 95 11.58 -1.53 -6.81
N LEU A 96 12.03 -1.15 -5.61
CA LEU A 96 12.98 -0.06 -5.42
C LEU A 96 14.33 -0.36 -6.09
N TYR A 97 14.86 -1.57 -5.94
CA TYR A 97 16.10 -2.00 -6.59
C TYR A 97 16.01 -1.90 -8.11
N LYS A 98 14.95 -2.44 -8.72
CA LYS A 98 14.74 -2.39 -10.15
C LYS A 98 14.57 -0.95 -10.65
N GLY A 99 13.80 -0.12 -9.94
CA GLY A 99 13.59 1.28 -10.27
C GLY A 99 14.88 2.09 -10.25
N LEU A 100 15.67 1.98 -9.18
CA LEU A 100 16.95 2.67 -9.06
C LEU A 100 17.99 2.18 -10.09
N LYS A 101 18.03 0.87 -10.38
CA LYS A 101 18.88 0.34 -11.46
C LYS A 101 18.49 0.89 -12.82
N ALA A 102 17.21 0.96 -13.13
CA ALA A 102 16.72 1.56 -14.37
C ALA A 102 17.04 3.05 -14.48
N ALA A 103 17.11 3.76 -13.35
CA ALA A 103 17.55 5.14 -13.27
C ALA A 103 19.08 5.32 -13.35
N GLY A 104 19.86 4.24 -13.52
CA GLY A 104 21.33 4.27 -13.66
C GLY A 104 22.09 4.29 -12.34
N ALA A 105 21.45 4.00 -11.19
CA ALA A 105 22.13 3.99 -9.92
C ALA A 105 23.06 2.77 -9.73
N ASP A 106 24.17 2.97 -9.00
CA ASP A 106 24.96 1.87 -8.41
C ASP A 106 24.28 1.42 -7.12
N VAL A 107 23.52 0.31 -7.21
CA VAL A 107 22.67 -0.17 -6.11
C VAL A 107 23.15 -1.53 -5.61
N THR A 108 23.23 -1.64 -4.31
CA THR A 108 23.39 -2.91 -3.59
C THR A 108 22.22 -3.10 -2.63
N LEU A 109 21.93 -4.33 -2.25
CA LEU A 109 20.86 -4.60 -1.30
C LEU A 109 21.28 -5.64 -0.26
N SER A 110 20.66 -5.56 0.90
CA SER A 110 20.68 -6.59 1.94
C SER A 110 19.29 -6.73 2.56
N LEU A 111 19.03 -7.89 3.14
CA LEU A 111 17.81 -8.11 3.93
C LEU A 111 18.22 -8.23 5.40
N ILE A 112 17.45 -7.56 6.28
CA ILE A 112 17.63 -7.72 7.72
C ILE A 112 17.27 -9.16 8.12
N HIS A 113 17.85 -9.66 9.18
CA HIS A 113 17.68 -11.03 9.73
C HIS A 113 18.15 -12.20 8.85
N ILE A 114 18.71 -11.98 7.66
CA ILE A 114 19.32 -13.08 6.87
C ILE A 114 20.79 -13.30 7.21
N SER A 115 21.47 -12.30 7.75
CA SER A 115 22.89 -12.37 8.10
C SER A 115 23.10 -12.27 9.61
N GLU A 116 22.59 -13.22 10.38
CA GLU A 116 23.18 -13.46 11.68
C GLU A 116 24.44 -14.32 11.49
N PRO A 117 25.64 -13.82 11.78
CA PRO A 117 26.81 -14.68 11.82
C PRO A 117 26.62 -15.67 12.97
N THR A 118 26.50 -16.93 12.64
CA THR A 118 26.65 -18.03 13.59
C THR A 118 28.05 -18.01 14.18
#